data_7ba0ab5ba60e2d32e366d16e85dbaec3
#
_entry.id   7ba0ab5ba60e2d32e366d16e85dbaec3
#
_cell.length_a   1.000
_cell.length_b   1.000
_cell.length_c   1.000
_cell.angle_alpha   90.00
_cell.angle_beta   90.00
_cell.angle_gamma   90.00
#
_symmetry.space_group_name_H-M   'P 1'
#
loop_
_entity.id
_entity.type
_entity.pdbx_description
1 polymer ?
#
loop_
_entity_poly.entity_id
_entity_poly.type
_entity_poly.pdbx_seq_one_letter_code
_entity_poly.pdbx_strand_id
1 'polypeptide(L)'
;MPQPNIIFLHSHNTGRYVQPYGHYVPTPAIQRLAEEGVLFRNAFAAAPTCSPSRASFLTGQYPHNCGMLGLAHRGWRMDHSHHVVHTLGDAGYFTALCGIEHTIPFKSGAHPYEGYDHVIESQGGKAVSVGPAVSEFLKGAPKQPFFLSAGLNETHRQYPPAEPDKYPAEDPRFCAPPRPLPNTPVTRQDMADFKACARIMDNCWAQILDALDESGLAENTLVCCFSDHGLQWPLNMCNLTDHGLAVYMVVRGPGGFEGGKVVDEMVSLIDLVPTACDLAGANIPDWVDGVSIRPLVNGEVESLHEE
;
A
#
# COMPACT_ATOMS: atom_id res chain seq x y z
N MET A 1 20.85 2.88 -15.93
CA MET A 1 19.72 3.84 -15.84
C MET A 1 19.91 4.64 -14.56
N PRO A 2 19.44 5.89 -14.48
CA PRO A 2 19.45 6.59 -13.19
C PRO A 2 18.62 5.80 -12.18
N GLN A 3 18.95 5.89 -10.88
CA GLN A 3 18.15 5.29 -9.82
C GLN A 3 16.74 5.88 -9.87
N PRO A 4 15.68 5.06 -9.91
CA PRO A 4 14.31 5.58 -9.93
C PRO A 4 13.89 6.09 -8.54
N ASN A 5 12.94 7.01 -8.50
CA ASN A 5 12.20 7.27 -7.28
C ASN A 5 11.32 6.06 -6.93
N ILE A 6 10.99 5.89 -5.67
CA ILE A 6 10.16 4.78 -5.20
C ILE A 6 9.04 5.34 -4.31
N ILE A 7 7.80 5.00 -4.63
CA ILE A 7 6.63 5.42 -3.87
C ILE A 7 5.83 4.19 -3.45
N PHE A 8 5.58 4.03 -2.16
CA PHE A 8 4.62 3.08 -1.62
C PHE A 8 3.33 3.82 -1.28
N LEU A 9 2.26 3.54 -2.02
CA LEU A 9 0.91 4.02 -1.78
C LEU A 9 0.13 2.89 -1.10
N HIS A 10 -0.09 2.97 0.20
CA HIS A 10 -0.73 1.87 0.91
C HIS A 10 -2.00 2.31 1.64
N SER A 11 -3.08 1.62 1.34
CA SER A 11 -4.36 1.78 2.00
C SER A 11 -4.48 0.90 3.25
N HIS A 12 -5.50 1.13 4.06
CA HIS A 12 -5.73 0.43 5.31
C HIS A 12 -7.00 -0.42 5.23
N ASN A 13 -6.88 -1.74 5.39
CA ASN A 13 -8.00 -2.70 5.43
C ASN A 13 -8.86 -2.77 4.15
N THR A 14 -8.26 -2.62 2.97
CA THR A 14 -9.01 -2.63 1.70
C THR A 14 -9.07 -4.04 1.08
N GLY A 15 -8.08 -4.88 1.35
CA GLY A 15 -7.98 -6.21 0.74
C GLY A 15 -7.92 -6.15 -0.78
N ARG A 16 -8.63 -7.05 -1.46
CA ARG A 16 -8.76 -7.06 -2.93
C ARG A 16 -9.96 -6.26 -3.46
N TYR A 17 -10.71 -5.58 -2.59
CA TYR A 17 -12.00 -5.00 -2.94
C TYR A 17 -11.87 -3.65 -3.66
N VAL A 18 -11.27 -3.69 -4.84
CA VAL A 18 -11.07 -2.57 -5.77
C VAL A 18 -11.46 -2.98 -7.19
N GLN A 19 -11.70 -1.99 -8.07
CA GLN A 19 -12.24 -2.19 -9.42
C GLN A 19 -11.41 -3.17 -10.28
N PRO A 20 -10.07 -3.06 -10.40
CA PRO A 20 -9.31 -3.93 -11.31
C PRO A 20 -9.25 -5.40 -10.87
N TYR A 21 -9.71 -5.73 -9.65
CA TYR A 21 -9.88 -7.11 -9.18
C TYR A 21 -11.29 -7.67 -9.42
N GLY A 22 -12.09 -7.01 -10.27
CA GLY A 22 -13.44 -7.48 -10.64
C GLY A 22 -14.51 -7.20 -9.60
N HIS A 23 -14.22 -6.36 -8.60
CA HIS A 23 -15.21 -5.91 -7.62
C HIS A 23 -15.86 -4.61 -8.08
N TYR A 24 -17.19 -4.51 -7.89
CA TYR A 24 -17.93 -3.29 -8.15
C TYR A 24 -17.70 -2.26 -7.01
N VAL A 25 -16.45 -1.81 -6.92
CA VAL A 25 -15.97 -0.75 -6.01
C VAL A 25 -15.28 0.30 -6.87
N PRO A 26 -15.81 1.54 -6.95
CA PRO A 26 -15.32 2.54 -7.90
C PRO A 26 -13.96 3.08 -7.47
N THR A 27 -12.92 2.56 -8.10
CA THR A 27 -11.51 2.96 -7.89
C THR A 27 -10.81 3.16 -9.24
N PRO A 28 -11.21 4.22 -10.00
CA PRO A 28 -10.68 4.48 -11.33
C PRO A 28 -9.18 4.83 -11.37
N ALA A 29 -8.62 5.42 -10.30
CA ALA A 29 -7.19 5.70 -10.24
C ALA A 29 -6.36 4.40 -10.11
N ILE A 30 -6.82 3.45 -9.28
CA ILE A 30 -6.18 2.13 -9.19
C ILE A 30 -6.37 1.36 -10.51
N GLN A 31 -7.53 1.49 -11.17
CA GLN A 31 -7.76 0.92 -12.49
C GLN A 31 -6.78 1.46 -13.52
N ARG A 32 -6.62 2.79 -13.60
CA ARG A 32 -5.63 3.44 -14.48
C ARG A 32 -4.22 2.92 -14.21
N LEU A 33 -3.83 2.83 -12.94
CA LEU A 33 -2.51 2.33 -12.56
C LEU A 33 -2.30 0.88 -13.02
N ALA A 34 -3.34 0.04 -12.98
CA ALA A 34 -3.30 -1.34 -13.47
C ALA A 34 -3.19 -1.43 -15.02
N GLU A 35 -3.84 -0.51 -15.73
CA GLU A 35 -3.77 -0.42 -17.19
C GLU A 35 -2.41 0.08 -17.70
N GLU A 36 -1.73 0.90 -16.91
CA GLU A 36 -0.39 1.42 -17.23
C GLU A 36 0.75 0.51 -16.74
N GLY A 37 0.55 -0.22 -15.65
CA GLY A 37 1.54 -0.99 -14.92
C GLY A 37 1.36 -2.50 -14.97
N VAL A 38 1.56 -3.15 -13.82
CA VAL A 38 1.42 -4.60 -13.61
C VAL A 38 0.49 -4.85 -12.43
N LEU A 39 -0.58 -5.60 -12.64
CA LEU A 39 -1.49 -6.06 -11.61
C LEU A 39 -1.09 -7.48 -11.18
N PHE A 40 -0.93 -7.69 -9.88
CA PHE A 40 -0.65 -9.01 -9.29
C PHE A 40 -1.95 -9.60 -8.72
N ARG A 41 -2.53 -10.58 -9.42
CA ARG A 41 -3.85 -11.14 -9.05
C ARG A 41 -3.80 -11.91 -7.73
N ASN A 42 -2.68 -12.54 -7.43
CA ASN A 42 -2.44 -13.34 -6.23
C ASN A 42 -1.37 -12.69 -5.33
N ALA A 43 -1.66 -11.47 -4.87
CA ALA A 43 -0.83 -10.77 -3.88
C ALA A 43 -1.37 -10.99 -2.46
N PHE A 44 -0.46 -11.24 -1.50
CA PHE A 44 -0.80 -11.55 -0.12
C PHE A 44 0.01 -10.72 0.88
N ALA A 45 -0.67 -10.30 1.95
CA ALA A 45 -0.02 -9.76 3.13
C ALA A 45 0.62 -10.90 3.95
N ALA A 46 1.74 -10.66 4.61
CA ALA A 46 2.39 -11.63 5.48
C ALA A 46 1.64 -11.83 6.81
N ALA A 47 0.70 -10.95 7.14
CA ALA A 47 -0.19 -11.07 8.30
C ALA A 47 -1.54 -10.39 8.04
N PRO A 48 -2.65 -10.93 8.61
CA PRO A 48 -3.99 -10.38 8.38
C PRO A 48 -4.33 -9.21 9.33
N THR A 49 -3.34 -8.43 9.77
CA THR A 49 -3.53 -7.31 10.72
C THR A 49 -2.47 -6.23 10.55
N CYS A 50 -2.82 -4.99 10.92
CA CYS A 50 -2.13 -3.75 10.55
C CYS A 50 -0.62 -3.72 10.85
N SER A 51 -0.22 -3.61 12.14
CA SER A 51 1.21 -3.45 12.48
C SER A 51 2.09 -4.61 12.02
N PRO A 52 1.69 -5.89 12.17
CA PRO A 52 2.46 -7.02 11.62
C PRO A 52 2.65 -6.97 10.12
N SER A 53 1.59 -6.71 9.34
CA SER A 53 1.70 -6.59 7.91
C SER A 53 2.57 -5.40 7.49
N ARG A 54 2.40 -4.26 8.16
CA ARG A 54 3.19 -3.04 7.85
C ARG A 54 4.66 -3.21 8.19
N ALA A 55 4.98 -3.80 9.33
CA ALA A 55 6.35 -4.16 9.65
C ALA A 55 6.94 -5.09 8.57
N SER A 56 6.16 -6.05 8.09
CA SER A 56 6.62 -7.00 7.07
C SER A 56 6.95 -6.31 5.75
N PHE A 57 6.08 -5.47 5.20
CA PHE A 57 6.37 -4.82 3.92
C PHE A 57 7.37 -3.65 4.04
N LEU A 58 7.71 -3.20 5.26
CA LEU A 58 8.74 -2.18 5.49
C LEU A 58 10.10 -2.77 5.86
N THR A 59 10.17 -4.05 6.21
CA THR A 59 11.45 -4.74 6.51
C THR A 59 11.78 -5.83 5.49
N GLY A 60 10.79 -6.28 4.70
CA GLY A 60 10.93 -7.46 3.84
C GLY A 60 10.94 -8.78 4.61
N GLN A 61 10.51 -8.78 5.89
CA GLN A 61 10.55 -9.95 6.77
C GLN A 61 9.16 -10.45 7.13
N TYR A 62 9.05 -11.74 7.42
CA TYR A 62 7.86 -12.27 8.09
C TYR A 62 7.69 -11.69 9.49
N PRO A 63 6.45 -11.57 10.04
CA PRO A 63 6.21 -10.95 11.34
C PRO A 63 6.98 -11.59 12.51
N HIS A 64 7.19 -12.91 12.45
CA HIS A 64 7.93 -13.63 13.48
C HIS A 64 9.45 -13.38 13.42
N ASN A 65 9.99 -13.00 12.27
CA ASN A 65 11.40 -12.65 12.09
C ASN A 65 11.67 -11.19 12.47
N CYS A 66 10.76 -10.26 12.12
CA CYS A 66 10.91 -8.85 12.51
C CYS A 66 10.42 -8.55 13.94
N GLY A 67 9.77 -9.49 14.62
CA GLY A 67 9.28 -9.35 16.01
C GLY A 67 7.90 -8.71 16.16
N MET A 68 7.27 -8.21 15.09
CA MET A 68 5.97 -7.56 15.14
C MET A 68 4.81 -8.57 15.04
N LEU A 69 4.54 -9.31 16.11
CA LEU A 69 3.47 -10.32 16.14
C LEU A 69 2.08 -9.77 16.47
N GLY A 70 1.99 -8.50 16.82
CA GLY A 70 0.72 -7.85 17.14
C GLY A 70 0.80 -6.34 16.99
N LEU A 71 -0.25 -5.63 17.38
CA LEU A 71 -0.36 -4.20 17.17
C LEU A 71 0.66 -3.39 18.01
N ALA A 72 1.33 -2.43 17.40
CA ALA A 72 2.36 -1.59 18.02
C ALA A 72 1.82 -0.88 19.28
N HIS A 73 0.58 -0.35 19.25
CA HIS A 73 -0.05 0.28 20.42
C HIS A 73 -0.43 -0.71 21.55
N ARG A 74 -0.30 -2.03 21.30
CA ARG A 74 -0.45 -3.09 22.30
C ARG A 74 0.88 -3.59 22.85
N GLY A 75 1.98 -2.90 22.57
CA GLY A 75 3.30 -3.19 23.14
C GLY A 75 4.23 -4.00 22.25
N TRP A 76 3.78 -4.44 21.08
CA TRP A 76 4.65 -5.12 20.12
C TRP A 76 5.65 -4.17 19.46
N ARG A 77 6.80 -4.68 19.09
CA ARG A 77 7.91 -3.91 18.50
C ARG A 77 8.55 -4.74 17.41
N MET A 78 9.06 -4.06 16.38
CA MET A 78 9.99 -4.62 15.41
C MET A 78 11.41 -4.09 15.67
N ASP A 79 12.39 -4.70 15.07
CA ASP A 79 13.73 -4.10 14.96
C ASP A 79 13.71 -3.01 13.88
N HIS A 80 13.68 -1.75 14.29
CA HIS A 80 13.63 -0.62 13.38
C HIS A 80 14.92 -0.43 12.57
N SER A 81 16.05 -1.02 12.96
CA SER A 81 17.28 -1.01 12.14
C SER A 81 17.12 -1.76 10.83
N HIS A 82 16.13 -2.67 10.74
CA HIS A 82 15.80 -3.41 9.52
C HIS A 82 14.80 -2.67 8.61
N HIS A 83 14.35 -1.47 8.99
CA HIS A 83 13.42 -0.72 8.17
C HIS A 83 14.07 -0.29 6.83
N VAL A 84 13.34 -0.41 5.73
CA VAL A 84 13.79 -0.12 4.36
C VAL A 84 14.37 1.28 4.17
N VAL A 85 13.98 2.26 5.00
CA VAL A 85 14.51 3.63 4.94
C VAL A 85 16.01 3.67 5.20
N HIS A 86 16.55 2.79 6.05
CA HIS A 86 17.99 2.74 6.31
C HIS A 86 18.72 2.18 5.08
N THR A 87 18.25 1.07 4.52
CA THR A 87 18.86 0.45 3.33
C THR A 87 18.83 1.40 2.12
N LEU A 88 17.70 2.08 1.89
CA LEU A 88 17.59 3.04 0.79
C LEU A 88 18.34 4.35 1.10
N GLY A 89 18.36 4.81 2.36
CA GLY A 89 19.18 5.95 2.80
C GLY A 89 20.67 5.72 2.54
N ASP A 90 21.17 4.55 2.90
CA ASP A 90 22.57 4.15 2.61
C ASP A 90 22.86 4.07 1.10
N ALA A 91 21.83 3.82 0.27
CA ALA A 91 21.94 3.85 -1.18
C ALA A 91 21.78 5.28 -1.78
N GLY A 92 21.66 6.31 -0.94
CA GLY A 92 21.61 7.72 -1.33
C GLY A 92 20.20 8.28 -1.59
N TYR A 93 19.16 7.57 -1.18
CA TYR A 93 17.77 8.06 -1.27
C TYR A 93 17.45 9.06 -0.16
N PHE A 94 16.71 10.09 -0.53
CA PHE A 94 15.99 10.92 0.43
C PHE A 94 14.71 10.19 0.85
N THR A 95 14.49 9.99 2.15
CA THR A 95 13.37 9.20 2.65
C THR A 95 12.28 10.09 3.25
N ALA A 96 11.04 9.89 2.81
CA ALA A 96 9.89 10.67 3.26
C ALA A 96 8.70 9.81 3.66
N LEU A 97 7.95 10.25 4.66
CA LEU A 97 6.71 9.65 5.12
C LEU A 97 5.57 10.67 5.06
N CYS A 98 4.42 10.26 4.56
CA CYS A 98 3.17 10.99 4.69
C CYS A 98 2.05 10.06 5.18
N GLY A 99 1.39 10.42 6.27
CA GLY A 99 0.25 9.65 6.79
C GLY A 99 0.61 8.53 7.75
N ILE A 100 0.02 7.35 7.58
CA ILE A 100 0.09 6.26 8.56
C ILE A 100 1.18 5.26 8.22
N GLU A 101 2.07 4.98 9.19
CA GLU A 101 2.98 3.84 9.14
C GLU A 101 2.52 2.70 10.06
N HIS A 102 2.19 3.01 11.32
CA HIS A 102 1.63 2.09 12.32
C HIS A 102 2.56 0.98 12.82
N THR A 103 3.87 1.13 12.68
CA THR A 103 4.87 0.21 13.26
C THR A 103 5.34 0.67 14.65
N ILE A 104 5.06 1.93 15.00
CA ILE A 104 5.34 2.55 16.30
C ILE A 104 4.02 2.97 16.97
N PRO A 105 3.92 2.91 18.31
CA PRO A 105 2.76 3.42 19.03
C PRO A 105 2.55 4.91 18.78
N PHE A 106 1.35 5.28 18.38
CA PHE A 106 0.99 6.68 18.23
C PHE A 106 1.05 7.39 19.60
N LYS A 107 1.99 8.31 19.77
CA LYS A 107 2.03 9.23 20.92
C LYS A 107 1.74 10.63 20.41
N SER A 108 0.71 11.27 20.96
CA SER A 108 0.41 12.66 20.61
C SER A 108 1.62 13.56 20.93
N GLY A 109 2.08 14.32 19.93
CA GLY A 109 3.11 15.35 20.08
C GLY A 109 4.56 14.95 19.82
N ALA A 110 4.86 13.70 19.50
CA ALA A 110 6.15 13.29 18.94
C ALA A 110 5.92 12.72 17.55
N HIS A 111 6.76 13.05 16.58
CA HIS A 111 6.83 12.31 15.33
C HIS A 111 7.52 10.97 15.68
N PRO A 112 6.77 9.86 15.77
CA PRO A 112 7.30 8.60 16.26
C PRO A 112 8.08 7.84 15.20
N TYR A 113 8.34 8.43 14.04
CA TYR A 113 8.86 7.74 12.87
C TYR A 113 10.36 7.97 12.74
N GLU A 114 11.12 7.19 13.49
CA GLU A 114 12.57 7.19 13.40
C GLU A 114 13.04 6.63 12.05
N GLY A 115 14.00 7.29 11.44
CA GLY A 115 14.67 6.82 10.22
C GLY A 115 14.27 7.54 8.93
N TYR A 116 13.15 8.26 8.87
CA TYR A 116 12.83 9.11 7.73
C TYR A 116 13.54 10.48 7.81
N ASP A 117 14.08 10.95 6.67
CA ASP A 117 14.67 12.30 6.58
C ASP A 117 13.60 13.39 6.72
N HIS A 118 12.37 13.09 6.25
CA HIS A 118 11.27 14.04 6.27
C HIS A 118 9.92 13.39 6.56
N VAL A 119 9.15 14.00 7.45
CA VAL A 119 7.76 13.62 7.71
C VAL A 119 6.85 14.74 7.23
N ILE A 120 6.07 14.43 6.19
CA ILE A 120 5.10 15.36 5.60
C ILE A 120 3.86 15.37 6.48
N GLU A 121 3.49 16.57 6.96
CA GLU A 121 2.34 16.71 7.85
C GLU A 121 1.02 16.31 7.16
N SER A 122 0.22 15.51 7.84
CA SER A 122 -1.11 15.10 7.41
C SER A 122 -2.03 14.93 8.63
N GLN A 123 -3.33 15.09 8.43
CA GLN A 123 -4.31 14.98 9.51
C GLN A 123 -4.62 13.51 9.81
N GLY A 124 -3.75 12.82 10.57
CA GLY A 124 -3.93 11.43 10.97
C GLY A 124 -4.00 10.46 9.78
N GLY A 125 -3.30 10.75 8.68
CA GLY A 125 -3.28 9.91 7.47
C GLY A 125 -4.59 9.88 6.69
N LYS A 126 -5.49 10.86 6.89
CA LYS A 126 -6.71 10.95 6.10
C LYS A 126 -6.41 11.30 4.65
N ALA A 127 -7.04 10.61 3.72
CA ALA A 127 -6.87 10.78 2.28
C ALA A 127 -7.02 12.24 1.83
N VAL A 128 -7.99 12.97 2.39
CA VAL A 128 -8.23 14.39 2.09
C VAL A 128 -7.09 15.33 2.45
N SER A 129 -6.16 14.90 3.29
CA SER A 129 -4.96 15.65 3.67
C SER A 129 -3.67 15.10 3.07
N VAL A 130 -3.58 13.78 2.88
CA VAL A 130 -2.41 13.11 2.32
C VAL A 130 -2.24 13.46 0.84
N GLY A 131 -3.32 13.39 0.04
CA GLY A 131 -3.28 13.72 -1.39
C GLY A 131 -2.66 15.09 -1.68
N PRO A 132 -3.23 16.19 -1.14
CA PRO A 132 -2.65 17.53 -1.32
C PRO A 132 -1.22 17.67 -0.80
N ALA A 133 -0.90 17.08 0.37
CA ALA A 133 0.43 17.18 0.98
C ALA A 133 1.51 16.47 0.15
N VAL A 134 1.21 15.27 -0.36
CA VAL A 134 2.12 14.53 -1.26
C VAL A 134 2.23 15.23 -2.61
N SER A 135 1.14 15.77 -3.15
CA SER A 135 1.18 16.54 -4.41
C SER A 135 2.09 17.77 -4.31
N GLU A 136 2.09 18.45 -3.17
CA GLU A 136 2.98 19.59 -2.93
C GLU A 136 4.44 19.13 -2.77
N PHE A 137 4.69 18.02 -2.08
CA PHE A 137 6.02 17.42 -2.00
C PHE A 137 6.58 17.07 -3.38
N LEU A 138 5.78 16.48 -4.26
CA LEU A 138 6.20 16.09 -5.61
C LEU A 138 6.57 17.30 -6.49
N LYS A 139 5.87 18.43 -6.35
CA LYS A 139 6.22 19.68 -7.03
C LYS A 139 7.58 20.24 -6.62
N GLY A 140 7.97 20.03 -5.37
CA GLY A 140 9.25 20.44 -4.80
C GLY A 140 10.22 19.27 -4.56
N ALA A 141 10.06 18.15 -5.27
CA ALA A 141 10.80 16.92 -5.03
C ALA A 141 12.33 17.15 -4.96
N PRO A 142 13.05 16.40 -4.10
CA PRO A 142 14.49 16.51 -3.99
C PRO A 142 15.19 16.15 -5.32
N LYS A 143 16.37 16.69 -5.55
CA LYS A 143 17.16 16.41 -6.76
C LYS A 143 17.74 15.00 -6.79
N GLN A 144 17.96 14.41 -5.62
CA GLN A 144 18.37 13.02 -5.46
C GLN A 144 17.15 12.08 -5.55
N PRO A 145 17.34 10.78 -5.84
CA PRO A 145 16.23 9.83 -5.80
C PRO A 145 15.59 9.82 -4.40
N PHE A 146 14.27 9.61 -4.35
CA PHE A 146 13.56 9.56 -3.08
C PHE A 146 12.75 8.28 -2.93
N PHE A 147 12.59 7.87 -1.66
CA PHE A 147 11.61 6.90 -1.22
C PHE A 147 10.51 7.64 -0.46
N LEU A 148 9.27 7.47 -0.89
CA LEU A 148 8.10 8.04 -0.21
C LEU A 148 7.16 6.91 0.21
N SER A 149 6.89 6.82 1.52
CA SER A 149 5.82 5.99 2.07
C SER A 149 4.60 6.88 2.31
N ALA A 150 3.52 6.66 1.57
CA ALA A 150 2.27 7.40 1.70
C ALA A 150 1.15 6.45 2.16
N GLY A 151 0.83 6.51 3.45
CA GLY A 151 -0.12 5.61 4.09
C GLY A 151 -1.45 6.29 4.43
N LEU A 152 -2.56 5.72 3.98
CA LEU A 152 -3.89 6.23 4.29
C LEU A 152 -4.51 5.55 5.51
N ASN A 153 -5.42 6.29 6.17
CA ASN A 153 -6.35 5.71 7.13
C ASN A 153 -7.50 4.98 6.43
N GLU A 154 -7.88 5.41 5.26
CA GLU A 154 -8.92 4.79 4.44
C GLU A 154 -8.41 3.46 3.85
N THR A 155 -9.18 2.37 3.90
CA THR A 155 -10.60 2.25 4.26
C THR A 155 -10.86 1.70 5.67
N HIS A 156 -10.09 2.10 6.68
CA HIS A 156 -10.30 1.67 8.06
C HIS A 156 -11.64 2.20 8.61
N ARG A 157 -12.33 1.40 9.42
CA ARG A 157 -13.51 1.86 10.17
C ARG A 157 -13.09 2.85 11.27
N GLN A 158 -13.88 3.85 11.60
CA GLN A 158 -15.23 4.14 11.11
C GLN A 158 -15.16 4.86 9.76
N TYR A 159 -16.04 4.45 8.83
CA TYR A 159 -16.09 5.10 7.53
C TYR A 159 -16.55 6.55 7.68
N PRO A 160 -15.93 7.51 6.94
CA PRO A 160 -16.41 8.89 6.94
C PRO A 160 -17.84 8.94 6.38
N PRO A 161 -18.68 9.89 6.85
CA PRO A 161 -19.97 10.09 6.27
C PRO A 161 -19.85 10.43 4.78
N ALA A 162 -20.80 9.91 3.98
CA ALA A 162 -20.85 10.22 2.56
C ALA A 162 -21.06 11.72 2.34
N GLU A 163 -20.35 12.30 1.39
CA GLU A 163 -20.52 13.68 0.92
C GLU A 163 -21.25 13.63 -0.43
N PRO A 164 -22.57 13.93 -0.50
CA PRO A 164 -23.38 13.68 -1.69
C PRO A 164 -22.84 14.31 -2.98
N ASP A 165 -22.23 15.47 -2.88
CA ASP A 165 -21.72 16.20 -4.04
C ASP A 165 -20.32 15.76 -4.47
N LYS A 166 -19.56 15.15 -3.56
CA LYS A 166 -18.14 14.78 -3.78
C LYS A 166 -17.89 13.29 -3.72
N TYR A 167 -18.42 12.64 -2.70
CA TYR A 167 -18.30 11.20 -2.46
C TYR A 167 -19.69 10.62 -2.15
N PRO A 168 -20.56 10.44 -3.18
CA PRO A 168 -21.91 9.96 -2.98
C PRO A 168 -21.91 8.56 -2.37
N ALA A 169 -22.86 8.33 -1.47
CA ALA A 169 -23.14 7.00 -0.97
C ALA A 169 -23.69 6.11 -2.10
N GLU A 170 -23.29 4.84 -2.08
CA GLU A 170 -23.95 3.85 -2.91
C GLU A 170 -25.34 3.51 -2.36
N ASP A 171 -26.25 3.09 -3.23
CA ASP A 171 -27.54 2.57 -2.79
C ASP A 171 -27.35 1.15 -2.20
N PRO A 172 -27.67 0.92 -0.93
CA PRO A 172 -27.45 -0.39 -0.28
C PRO A 172 -28.21 -1.54 -0.95
N ARG A 173 -29.29 -1.23 -1.69
CA ARG A 173 -30.05 -2.24 -2.44
C ARG A 173 -29.20 -2.93 -3.51
N PHE A 174 -28.17 -2.24 -4.03
CA PHE A 174 -27.27 -2.72 -5.07
C PHE A 174 -25.87 -3.08 -4.55
N CYS A 175 -25.69 -3.08 -3.22
CA CYS A 175 -24.44 -3.47 -2.58
C CYS A 175 -24.56 -4.88 -2.00
N ALA A 176 -23.68 -5.79 -2.43
CA ALA A 176 -23.56 -7.10 -1.82
C ALA A 176 -22.34 -7.12 -0.89
N PRO A 177 -22.48 -7.62 0.36
CA PRO A 177 -21.33 -7.81 1.24
C PRO A 177 -20.40 -8.89 0.67
N PRO A 178 -19.10 -8.87 1.02
CA PRO A 178 -18.20 -9.97 0.68
C PRO A 178 -18.64 -11.27 1.34
N ARG A 179 -18.41 -12.41 0.67
CA ARG A 179 -18.58 -13.72 1.30
C ARG A 179 -17.49 -13.93 2.36
N PRO A 180 -17.72 -14.64 3.47
CA PRO A 180 -18.92 -15.44 3.77
C PRO A 180 -20.00 -14.68 4.57
N LEU A 181 -20.00 -13.36 4.58
CA LEU A 181 -20.96 -12.58 5.35
C LEU A 181 -22.40 -12.76 4.86
N PRO A 182 -23.38 -12.76 5.78
CA PRO A 182 -24.78 -12.85 5.39
C PRO A 182 -25.21 -11.59 4.65
N ASN A 183 -26.02 -11.74 3.62
CA ASN A 183 -26.56 -10.66 2.82
C ASN A 183 -27.83 -10.07 3.51
N THR A 184 -27.64 -9.13 4.38
CA THR A 184 -28.68 -8.46 5.18
C THR A 184 -28.71 -6.96 4.89
N PRO A 185 -29.79 -6.22 5.27
CA PRO A 185 -29.78 -4.76 5.13
C PRO A 185 -28.60 -4.08 5.83
N VAL A 186 -28.15 -4.58 6.98
CA VAL A 186 -27.03 -4.02 7.74
C VAL A 186 -25.70 -4.20 6.97
N THR A 187 -25.42 -5.40 6.49
CA THR A 187 -24.17 -5.67 5.75
C THR A 187 -24.14 -5.03 4.36
N ARG A 188 -25.31 -4.81 3.75
CA ARG A 188 -25.43 -4.03 2.52
C ARG A 188 -25.14 -2.54 2.74
N GLN A 189 -25.66 -1.96 3.82
CA GLN A 189 -25.34 -0.57 4.20
C GLN A 189 -23.85 -0.41 4.47
N ASP A 190 -23.28 -1.33 5.22
CA ASP A 190 -21.87 -1.35 5.55
C ASP A 190 -20.98 -1.43 4.28
N MET A 191 -21.40 -2.21 3.28
CA MET A 191 -20.70 -2.26 1.98
C MET A 191 -20.88 -0.97 1.16
N ALA A 192 -22.04 -0.30 1.27
CA ALA A 192 -22.25 0.99 0.65
C ALA A 192 -21.31 2.06 1.24
N ASP A 193 -21.16 2.07 2.57
CA ASP A 193 -20.28 2.98 3.30
C ASP A 193 -18.81 2.71 2.98
N PHE A 194 -18.42 1.44 2.89
CA PHE A 194 -17.09 1.04 2.43
C PHE A 194 -16.78 1.56 1.02
N LYS A 195 -17.71 1.44 0.08
CA LYS A 195 -17.52 1.94 -1.28
C LYS A 195 -17.35 3.45 -1.35
N ALA A 196 -18.11 4.20 -0.54
CA ALA A 196 -17.93 5.65 -0.42
C ALA A 196 -16.54 6.00 0.12
N CYS A 197 -16.08 5.27 1.14
CA CYS A 197 -14.73 5.41 1.69
C CYS A 197 -13.64 5.06 0.66
N ALA A 198 -13.85 4.01 -0.14
CA ALA A 198 -12.93 3.62 -1.20
C ALA A 198 -12.81 4.69 -2.31
N ARG A 199 -13.88 5.43 -2.61
CA ARG A 199 -13.81 6.61 -3.52
C ARG A 199 -12.93 7.72 -2.95
N ILE A 200 -13.00 7.97 -1.64
CA ILE A 200 -12.16 8.98 -0.99
C ILE A 200 -10.68 8.57 -1.08
N MET A 201 -10.40 7.30 -0.81
CA MET A 201 -9.05 6.72 -0.98
C MET A 201 -8.55 6.86 -2.41
N ASP A 202 -9.33 6.42 -3.39
CA ASP A 202 -8.96 6.42 -4.81
C ASP A 202 -8.76 7.83 -5.37
N ASN A 203 -9.56 8.80 -4.91
CA ASN A 203 -9.35 10.21 -5.27
C ASN A 203 -8.04 10.77 -4.73
N CYS A 204 -7.57 10.31 -3.56
CA CYS A 204 -6.25 10.65 -3.07
C CYS A 204 -5.14 10.08 -3.98
N TRP A 205 -5.29 8.83 -4.41
CA TRP A 205 -4.36 8.22 -5.35
C TRP A 205 -4.36 8.94 -6.70
N ALA A 206 -5.53 9.35 -7.21
CA ALA A 206 -5.62 10.15 -8.42
C ALA A 206 -4.81 11.45 -8.30
N GLN A 207 -4.99 12.22 -7.22
CA GLN A 207 -4.25 13.47 -6.99
C GLN A 207 -2.74 13.27 -6.96
N ILE A 208 -2.26 12.19 -6.33
CA ILE A 208 -0.82 11.87 -6.26
C ILE A 208 -0.28 11.45 -7.63
N LEU A 209 -1.01 10.61 -8.37
CA LEU A 209 -0.60 10.18 -9.71
C LEU A 209 -0.58 11.36 -10.70
N ASP A 210 -1.59 12.21 -10.65
CA ASP A 210 -1.65 13.41 -11.50
C ASP A 210 -0.51 14.38 -11.18
N ALA A 211 -0.20 14.60 -9.88
CA ALA A 211 0.93 15.44 -9.48
C ALA A 211 2.28 14.84 -9.89
N LEU A 212 2.41 13.52 -9.92
CA LEU A 212 3.60 12.82 -10.38
C LEU A 212 3.81 13.03 -11.89
N ASP A 213 2.72 12.95 -12.67
CA ASP A 213 2.74 13.21 -14.11
C ASP A 213 3.06 14.70 -14.39
N GLU A 214 2.38 15.64 -13.72
CA GLU A 214 2.59 17.09 -13.85
C GLU A 214 4.00 17.52 -13.48
N SER A 215 4.66 16.82 -12.54
CA SER A 215 6.04 17.08 -12.13
C SER A 215 7.08 16.48 -13.08
N GLY A 216 6.65 15.69 -14.09
CA GLY A 216 7.55 15.00 -15.02
C GLY A 216 8.37 13.87 -14.38
N LEU A 217 7.94 13.36 -13.23
CA LEU A 217 8.66 12.33 -12.46
C LEU A 217 8.17 10.91 -12.78
N ALA A 218 7.01 10.77 -13.44
CA ALA A 218 6.30 9.50 -13.60
C ALA A 218 7.13 8.40 -14.27
N GLU A 219 7.87 8.74 -15.35
CA GLU A 219 8.66 7.77 -16.10
C GLU A 219 9.85 7.19 -15.31
N ASN A 220 10.36 7.94 -14.32
CA ASN A 220 11.48 7.50 -13.47
C ASN A 220 11.02 7.25 -12.01
N THR A 221 9.79 6.82 -11.81
CA THR A 221 9.25 6.52 -10.48
C THR A 221 8.57 5.16 -10.47
N LEU A 222 9.02 4.28 -9.59
CA LEU A 222 8.30 3.06 -9.25
C LEU A 222 7.18 3.41 -8.25
N VAL A 223 5.94 3.18 -8.63
CA VAL A 223 4.77 3.33 -7.77
C VAL A 223 4.24 1.94 -7.40
N CYS A 224 4.31 1.57 -6.13
CA CYS A 224 3.70 0.36 -5.59
C CYS A 224 2.42 0.77 -4.84
N CYS A 225 1.25 0.40 -5.37
CA CYS A 225 -0.05 0.71 -4.79
C CYS A 225 -0.71 -0.58 -4.29
N PHE A 226 -0.99 -0.66 -2.97
CA PHE A 226 -1.46 -1.89 -2.34
C PHE A 226 -2.27 -1.65 -1.06
N SER A 227 -2.98 -2.68 -0.58
CA SER A 227 -3.58 -2.70 0.76
C SER A 227 -2.66 -3.39 1.76
N ASP A 228 -2.68 -2.94 3.01
CA ASP A 228 -1.90 -3.61 4.07
C ASP A 228 -2.40 -5.02 4.39
N HIS A 229 -3.70 -5.27 4.39
CA HIS A 229 -4.33 -6.59 4.57
C HIS A 229 -5.81 -6.54 4.18
N GLY A 230 -6.57 -7.60 4.49
CA GLY A 230 -7.99 -7.73 4.14
C GLY A 230 -8.92 -6.77 4.89
N LEU A 231 -10.21 -6.79 4.50
CA LEU A 231 -11.25 -5.90 5.05
C LEU A 231 -11.39 -6.00 6.57
N GLN A 232 -11.66 -4.87 7.23
CA GLN A 232 -12.01 -4.82 8.66
C GLN A 232 -13.45 -5.28 8.92
N TRP A 233 -13.75 -6.50 8.52
CA TRP A 233 -15.06 -7.11 8.65
C TRP A 233 -14.94 -8.44 9.40
N PRO A 234 -16.02 -8.93 10.05
CA PRO A 234 -16.03 -10.26 10.64
C PRO A 234 -15.60 -11.32 9.61
N LEU A 235 -14.81 -12.29 10.04
CA LEU A 235 -14.28 -13.38 9.23
C LEU A 235 -13.27 -12.95 8.13
N ASN A 236 -12.89 -11.68 8.09
CA ASN A 236 -11.87 -11.15 7.17
C ASN A 236 -10.59 -10.80 7.96
N MET A 237 -10.44 -9.56 8.42
CA MET A 237 -9.28 -9.17 9.24
C MET A 237 -9.02 -10.13 10.40
N CYS A 238 -7.76 -10.37 10.72
CA CYS A 238 -7.27 -11.31 11.75
C CYS A 238 -7.56 -12.79 11.46
N ASN A 239 -7.93 -13.16 10.23
CA ASN A 239 -8.10 -14.55 9.82
C ASN A 239 -7.08 -14.93 8.75
N LEU A 240 -6.53 -16.15 8.85
CA LEU A 240 -5.58 -16.72 7.90
C LEU A 240 -6.32 -17.33 6.69
N THR A 241 -7.08 -16.50 6.01
CA THR A 241 -7.84 -16.84 4.80
C THR A 241 -7.59 -15.77 3.75
N ASP A 242 -7.97 -16.02 2.51
CA ASP A 242 -7.92 -15.01 1.43
C ASP A 242 -8.62 -13.70 1.82
N HIS A 243 -9.68 -13.77 2.59
CA HIS A 243 -10.39 -12.56 3.05
C HIS A 243 -9.56 -11.70 4.00
N GLY A 244 -8.62 -12.31 4.74
CA GLY A 244 -7.74 -11.59 5.66
C GLY A 244 -6.36 -11.26 5.08
N LEU A 245 -5.84 -12.12 4.22
CA LEU A 245 -4.47 -12.02 3.70
C LEU A 245 -4.39 -11.44 2.28
N ALA A 246 -5.38 -11.74 1.43
CA ALA A 246 -5.32 -11.32 0.04
C ALA A 246 -5.55 -9.81 -0.10
N VAL A 247 -4.66 -9.18 -0.85
CA VAL A 247 -4.63 -7.72 -1.04
C VAL A 247 -4.62 -7.37 -2.53
N TYR A 248 -5.06 -6.18 -2.87
CA TYR A 248 -4.71 -5.63 -4.15
C TYR A 248 -3.24 -5.17 -4.12
N MET A 249 -2.55 -5.39 -5.22
CA MET A 249 -1.19 -4.90 -5.46
C MET A 249 -1.04 -4.59 -6.94
N VAL A 250 -0.75 -3.34 -7.24
CA VAL A 250 -0.48 -2.83 -8.58
C VAL A 250 0.83 -2.06 -8.53
N VAL A 251 1.74 -2.36 -9.45
CA VAL A 251 3.03 -1.70 -9.54
C VAL A 251 3.21 -1.09 -10.92
N ARG A 252 3.59 0.19 -11.00
CA ARG A 252 3.91 0.88 -12.25
C ARG A 252 5.27 1.56 -12.15
N GLY A 253 6.07 1.46 -13.20
CA GLY A 253 7.33 2.20 -13.29
C GLY A 253 8.42 1.46 -14.06
N PRO A 254 9.67 1.95 -14.00
CA PRO A 254 10.79 1.35 -14.68
C PRO A 254 11.11 -0.05 -14.16
N GLY A 255 11.89 -0.81 -14.93
CA GLY A 255 12.34 -2.15 -14.55
C GLY A 255 11.40 -3.27 -14.99
N GLY A 256 10.47 -3.00 -15.91
CA GLY A 256 9.52 -3.97 -16.46
C GLY A 256 8.09 -3.83 -15.94
N PHE A 257 7.85 -2.91 -14.99
CA PHE A 257 6.54 -2.68 -14.37
C PHE A 257 5.66 -1.74 -15.20
N GLU A 258 5.45 -2.09 -16.46
CA GLU A 258 4.70 -1.29 -17.43
C GLU A 258 3.89 -2.17 -18.39
N GLY A 259 2.96 -1.56 -19.13
CA GLY A 259 2.27 -2.17 -20.27
C GLY A 259 0.99 -2.91 -19.97
N GLY A 260 0.35 -2.70 -18.82
CA GLY A 260 -0.97 -3.30 -18.50
C GLY A 260 -0.92 -4.82 -18.31
N LYS A 261 0.16 -5.34 -17.78
CA LYS A 261 0.34 -6.78 -17.55
C LYS A 261 -0.51 -7.26 -16.37
N VAL A 262 -0.93 -8.52 -16.42
CA VAL A 262 -1.52 -9.22 -15.28
C VAL A 262 -0.68 -10.45 -14.97
N VAL A 263 -0.25 -10.55 -13.72
CA VAL A 263 0.56 -11.65 -13.20
C VAL A 263 -0.32 -12.50 -12.28
N ASP A 264 -0.39 -13.80 -12.57
CA ASP A 264 -1.20 -14.77 -11.84
C ASP A 264 -0.43 -15.51 -10.74
N GLU A 265 0.90 -15.46 -10.80
CA GLU A 265 1.78 -16.07 -9.81
C GLU A 265 1.66 -15.39 -8.45
N MET A 266 1.89 -16.17 -7.40
CA MET A 266 1.82 -15.71 -6.03
C MET A 266 2.97 -14.77 -5.70
N VAL A 267 2.65 -13.62 -5.11
CA VAL A 267 3.61 -12.66 -4.56
C VAL A 267 3.19 -12.25 -3.16
N SER A 268 4.15 -11.83 -2.36
CA SER A 268 3.90 -11.35 -1.00
C SER A 268 4.31 -9.87 -0.84
N LEU A 269 3.69 -9.17 0.09
CA LEU A 269 4.10 -7.79 0.39
C LEU A 269 5.53 -7.69 0.93
N ILE A 270 6.13 -8.78 1.46
CA ILE A 270 7.55 -8.79 1.86
C ILE A 270 8.49 -8.67 0.66
N ASP A 271 8.03 -8.96 -0.55
CA ASP A 271 8.80 -8.88 -1.79
C ASP A 271 9.02 -7.42 -2.26
N LEU A 272 8.29 -6.46 -1.67
CA LEU A 272 8.42 -5.05 -2.03
C LEU A 272 9.78 -4.47 -1.64
N VAL A 273 10.33 -4.82 -0.48
CA VAL A 273 11.65 -4.33 -0.04
C VAL A 273 12.77 -4.80 -0.96
N PRO A 274 12.94 -6.13 -1.21
CA PRO A 274 14.00 -6.57 -2.12
C PRO A 274 13.79 -6.07 -3.56
N THR A 275 12.55 -5.85 -4.02
CA THR A 275 12.28 -5.23 -5.32
C THR A 275 12.73 -3.76 -5.35
N ALA A 276 12.47 -3.01 -4.28
CA ALA A 276 12.93 -1.62 -4.15
C ALA A 276 14.47 -1.55 -4.13
N CYS A 277 15.13 -2.44 -3.38
CA CYS A 277 16.60 -2.53 -3.33
C CYS A 277 17.21 -2.88 -4.70
N ASP A 278 16.63 -3.86 -5.40
CA ASP A 278 17.08 -4.27 -6.75
C ASP A 278 17.02 -3.09 -7.74
N LEU A 279 15.92 -2.35 -7.76
CA LEU A 279 15.77 -1.18 -8.64
C LEU A 279 16.64 0.00 -8.21
N ALA A 280 16.88 0.15 -6.92
CA ALA A 280 17.80 1.16 -6.38
C ALA A 280 19.28 0.82 -6.64
N GLY A 281 19.60 -0.42 -7.03
CA GLY A 281 20.96 -0.92 -7.07
C GLY A 281 21.59 -1.04 -5.68
N ALA A 282 20.76 -1.16 -4.65
CA ALA A 282 21.18 -1.38 -3.26
C ALA A 282 21.38 -2.87 -3.00
N ASN A 283 22.26 -3.20 -2.06
CA ASN A 283 22.35 -4.57 -1.59
C ASN A 283 21.09 -4.96 -0.84
N ILE A 284 20.52 -6.10 -1.16
CA ILE A 284 19.43 -6.69 -0.38
C ILE A 284 20.05 -7.24 0.91
N PRO A 285 19.60 -6.78 2.10
CA PRO A 285 20.17 -7.26 3.36
C PRO A 285 19.88 -8.73 3.62
N ASP A 286 20.80 -9.43 4.32
CA ASP A 286 20.70 -10.86 4.60
C ASP A 286 19.48 -11.26 5.48
N TRP A 287 18.89 -10.30 6.20
CA TRP A 287 17.72 -10.55 7.03
C TRP A 287 16.38 -10.51 6.26
N VAL A 288 16.39 -10.10 4.98
CA VAL A 288 15.17 -10.03 4.15
C VAL A 288 14.72 -11.44 3.78
N ASP A 289 13.48 -11.77 4.09
CA ASP A 289 12.86 -13.06 3.75
C ASP A 289 12.23 -13.06 2.34
N GLY A 290 11.86 -11.88 1.82
CA GLY A 290 11.26 -11.71 0.50
C GLY A 290 12.26 -11.81 -0.64
N VAL A 291 11.75 -11.83 -1.86
CA VAL A 291 12.54 -11.87 -3.10
C VAL A 291 12.12 -10.75 -4.06
N SER A 292 13.02 -10.30 -4.94
CA SER A 292 12.64 -9.29 -5.94
C SER A 292 11.60 -9.84 -6.93
N ILE A 293 10.52 -9.08 -7.14
CA ILE A 293 9.46 -9.42 -8.10
C ILE A 293 9.91 -9.18 -9.56
N ARG A 294 10.96 -8.41 -9.76
CA ARG A 294 11.41 -7.98 -11.08
C ARG A 294 11.72 -9.13 -12.04
N PRO A 295 12.40 -10.23 -11.67
CA PRO A 295 12.62 -11.38 -12.56
C PRO A 295 11.32 -12.00 -13.08
N LEU A 296 10.28 -12.08 -12.22
CA LEU A 296 8.97 -12.61 -12.62
C LEU A 296 8.30 -11.70 -13.66
N VAL A 297 8.28 -10.40 -13.43
CA VAL A 297 7.66 -9.42 -14.34
C VAL A 297 8.38 -9.36 -15.70
N ASN A 298 9.68 -9.62 -15.72
CA ASN A 298 10.50 -9.68 -16.93
C ASN A 298 10.45 -11.05 -17.63
N GLY A 299 9.77 -12.05 -17.06
CA GLY A 299 9.69 -13.40 -17.62
C GLY A 299 10.99 -14.20 -17.52
N GLU A 300 11.86 -13.85 -16.58
CA GLU A 300 13.14 -14.53 -16.33
C GLU A 300 12.95 -15.79 -15.47
N VAL A 301 11.87 -15.82 -14.70
CA VAL A 301 11.43 -16.96 -13.88
C VAL A 301 9.93 -17.17 -14.03
N GLU A 302 9.46 -18.41 -13.83
CA GLU A 302 8.04 -18.77 -13.92
C GLU A 302 7.31 -18.54 -12.59
N SER A 303 8.00 -18.61 -11.44
CA SER A 303 7.44 -18.35 -10.11
C SER A 303 8.54 -17.85 -9.17
N LEU A 304 8.16 -17.17 -8.10
CA LEU A 304 9.06 -16.66 -7.06
C LEU A 304 9.05 -17.52 -5.80
N HIS A 305 7.90 -18.10 -5.49
CA HIS A 305 7.66 -18.88 -4.29
C HIS A 305 7.25 -20.30 -4.67
N GLU A 306 7.78 -21.28 -3.94
CA GLU A 306 7.27 -22.63 -3.95
C GLU A 306 5.92 -22.65 -3.19
N GLU A 307 4.96 -23.50 -3.63
CA GLU A 307 3.61 -23.58 -3.04
C GLU A 307 3.64 -23.83 -1.53
#